data_3639c238ea6f437a06ecb7ae236e964e
#
_entry.id   3639c238ea6f437a06ecb7ae236e964e
#
_cell.length_a   1.000
_cell.length_b   1.000
_cell.length_c   1.000
_cell.angle_alpha   90.00
_cell.angle_beta   90.00
_cell.angle_gamma   90.00
#
_symmetry.space_group_name_H-M   'P 1'
#
loop_
_entity.id
_entity.type
_entity.pdbx_description
1 polymer ?
#
loop_
_entity_poly.entity_id
_entity_poly.type
_entity_poly.pdbx_seq_one_letter_code
_entity_poly.pdbx_strand_id
1 'polypeptide(L)'
;MKNNAEYDDQVFSNQTPTHPKFATLPASLQKRLQGFYGLQLDTLLELAHEDDLAYVTDSNTIWAEIRFAAHYEQVIHLDDLLLRRTRLGLILPHGAMTPLISAKLKQICQQELGWDEQKWQQEVTRYQDLWQRYYHLPAA
;
A
#
# COMPACT_ATOMS: atom_id res chain seq x y z
N MET A 1 7.39 -39.54 13.39
CA MET A 1 6.33 -38.57 13.08
C MET A 1 6.84 -37.16 13.32
N LYS A 2 6.69 -36.32 12.35
CA LYS A 2 7.09 -34.92 12.52
C LYS A 2 6.14 -34.24 13.48
N ASN A 3 6.67 -33.38 14.35
CA ASN A 3 5.83 -32.59 15.21
C ASN A 3 5.26 -31.39 14.45
N ASN A 4 4.28 -30.73 15.06
CA ASN A 4 3.62 -29.59 14.41
C ASN A 4 4.57 -28.41 14.20
N ALA A 5 5.56 -28.24 15.08
CA ALA A 5 6.52 -27.14 14.95
C ALA A 5 7.38 -27.29 13.70
N GLU A 6 7.85 -28.50 13.40
CA GLU A 6 8.60 -28.75 12.17
C GLU A 6 7.76 -28.51 10.92
N TYR A 7 6.51 -28.94 10.95
CA TYR A 7 5.59 -28.72 9.84
C TYR A 7 5.37 -27.23 9.61
N ASP A 8 5.13 -26.48 10.68
CA ASP A 8 4.91 -25.05 10.57
C ASP A 8 6.14 -24.33 10.04
N ASP A 9 7.32 -24.70 10.49
CA ASP A 9 8.56 -24.13 9.98
C ASP A 9 8.72 -24.38 8.46
N GLN A 10 8.37 -25.57 7.99
CA GLN A 10 8.43 -25.86 6.58
C GLN A 10 7.43 -25.04 5.78
N VAL A 11 6.23 -24.83 6.32
CA VAL A 11 5.22 -24.00 5.66
C VAL A 11 5.72 -22.57 5.51
N PHE A 12 6.31 -22.00 6.58
CA PHE A 12 6.88 -20.66 6.51
C PHE A 12 8.03 -20.57 5.52
N SER A 13 8.90 -21.56 5.51
CA SER A 13 10.00 -21.60 4.53
C SER A 13 9.48 -21.63 3.10
N ASN A 14 8.40 -22.36 2.85
CA ASN A 14 7.78 -22.47 1.53
C ASN A 14 7.06 -21.18 1.13
N GLN A 15 6.82 -20.26 2.08
CA GLN A 15 6.21 -18.97 1.81
C GLN A 15 7.24 -17.88 1.53
N THR A 16 8.52 -18.20 1.56
CA THR A 16 9.57 -17.25 1.19
C THR A 16 9.39 -16.85 -0.27
N PRO A 17 9.30 -15.54 -0.56
CA PRO A 17 9.12 -15.09 -1.93
C PRO A 17 10.26 -15.50 -2.83
N THR A 18 9.92 -15.88 -4.05
CA THR A 18 10.90 -16.24 -5.07
C THR A 18 11.16 -15.13 -6.07
N HIS A 19 10.37 -14.06 -6.01
CA HIS A 19 10.49 -12.96 -6.97
C HIS A 19 11.82 -12.23 -6.77
N PRO A 20 12.56 -11.93 -7.85
CA PRO A 20 13.87 -11.27 -7.74
C PRO A 20 13.84 -9.95 -6.99
N LYS A 21 12.75 -9.20 -7.07
CA LYS A 21 12.63 -7.92 -6.38
C LYS A 21 12.73 -8.06 -4.87
N PHE A 22 12.34 -9.21 -4.31
CA PHE A 22 12.36 -9.42 -2.87
C PHE A 22 13.77 -9.28 -2.31
N ALA A 23 14.75 -9.86 -2.98
CA ALA A 23 16.14 -9.84 -2.54
C ALA A 23 16.73 -8.42 -2.50
N THR A 24 16.16 -7.48 -3.25
CA THR A 24 16.63 -6.10 -3.29
C THR A 24 16.14 -5.24 -2.13
N LEU A 25 15.19 -5.76 -1.34
CA LEU A 25 14.55 -4.98 -0.27
C LEU A 25 15.37 -5.05 1.02
N PRO A 26 15.32 -3.99 1.86
CA PRO A 26 15.94 -4.05 3.18
C PRO A 26 15.38 -5.20 4.03
N ALA A 27 16.22 -5.76 4.89
CA ALA A 27 15.85 -6.94 5.68
C ALA A 27 14.60 -6.71 6.55
N SER A 28 14.49 -5.54 7.17
CA SER A 28 13.32 -5.21 8.00
C SER A 28 12.04 -5.14 7.17
N LEU A 29 12.13 -4.62 5.96
CA LEU A 29 10.99 -4.56 5.04
C LEU A 29 10.61 -5.95 4.55
N GLN A 30 11.59 -6.78 4.21
CA GLN A 30 11.33 -8.17 3.83
C GLN A 30 10.52 -8.89 4.90
N LYS A 31 10.94 -8.74 6.15
CA LYS A 31 10.27 -9.39 7.28
C LYS A 31 8.84 -8.89 7.46
N ARG A 32 8.64 -7.59 7.38
CA ARG A 32 7.30 -7.00 7.53
C ARG A 32 6.38 -7.46 6.42
N LEU A 33 6.85 -7.42 5.18
CA LEU A 33 6.03 -7.81 4.03
C LEU A 33 5.68 -9.30 4.07
N GLN A 34 6.64 -10.16 4.43
CA GLN A 34 6.36 -11.58 4.58
C GLN A 34 5.31 -11.84 5.65
N GLY A 35 5.42 -11.18 6.79
CA GLY A 35 4.47 -11.34 7.88
C GLY A 35 3.08 -10.85 7.53
N PHE A 36 2.98 -9.78 6.73
CA PHE A 36 1.69 -9.18 6.42
C PHE A 36 1.01 -9.84 5.22
N TYR A 37 1.76 -10.12 4.15
CA TYR A 37 1.18 -10.59 2.88
C TYR A 37 1.28 -12.09 2.66
N GLY A 38 2.22 -12.77 3.32
CA GLY A 38 2.35 -14.21 3.20
C GLY A 38 2.49 -14.66 1.75
N LEU A 39 1.63 -15.57 1.34
CA LEU A 39 1.65 -16.15 -0.01
C LEU A 39 1.33 -15.12 -1.10
N GLN A 40 0.74 -13.99 -0.76
CA GLN A 40 0.41 -12.95 -1.74
C GLN A 40 1.59 -12.05 -2.07
N LEU A 41 2.71 -12.19 -1.36
CA LEU A 41 3.84 -11.28 -1.54
C LEU A 41 4.45 -11.38 -2.94
N ASP A 42 4.57 -12.57 -3.50
CA ASP A 42 5.07 -12.70 -4.87
C ASP A 42 4.17 -11.99 -5.87
N THR A 43 2.86 -12.06 -5.68
CA THR A 43 1.90 -11.35 -6.52
C THR A 43 2.06 -9.84 -6.40
N LEU A 44 2.24 -9.35 -5.18
CA LEU A 44 2.49 -7.93 -4.94
C LEU A 44 3.75 -7.46 -5.66
N LEU A 45 4.83 -8.22 -5.55
CA LEU A 45 6.11 -7.86 -6.17
C LEU A 45 6.05 -7.95 -7.69
N GLU A 46 5.30 -8.90 -8.23
CA GLU A 46 5.10 -9.01 -9.67
C GLU A 46 4.35 -7.81 -10.22
N LEU A 47 3.34 -7.32 -9.50
CA LEU A 47 2.57 -6.15 -9.90
C LEU A 47 3.38 -4.86 -9.80
N ALA A 48 4.33 -4.79 -8.85
CA ALA A 48 5.06 -3.57 -8.54
C ALA A 48 5.93 -3.11 -9.71
N HIS A 49 5.90 -1.82 -9.99
CA HIS A 49 6.88 -1.18 -10.85
C HIS A 49 8.17 -0.98 -10.06
N GLU A 50 9.28 -0.75 -10.75
CA GLU A 50 10.58 -0.64 -10.08
C GLU A 50 10.60 0.48 -9.04
N ASP A 51 10.02 1.64 -9.37
CA ASP A 51 9.95 2.78 -8.45
C ASP A 51 8.94 2.59 -7.33
N ASP A 52 8.09 1.57 -7.39
CA ASP A 52 7.13 1.26 -6.34
C ASP A 52 7.75 0.61 -5.11
N LEU A 53 9.02 0.21 -5.20
CA LEU A 53 9.71 -0.41 -4.07
C LEU A 53 10.18 0.63 -3.04
N ALA A 54 10.05 1.91 -3.35
CA ALA A 54 10.39 2.99 -2.42
C ALA A 54 9.30 3.19 -1.38
N TYR A 55 9.69 3.68 -0.21
CA TYR A 55 8.73 4.06 0.82
C TYR A 55 7.92 5.27 0.39
N VAL A 56 6.68 5.32 0.86
CA VAL A 56 5.84 6.50 0.72
C VAL A 56 6.34 7.51 1.74
N THR A 57 7.22 8.39 1.29
CA THR A 57 7.91 9.40 2.10
C THR A 57 8.42 8.82 3.44
N ASP A 58 8.08 9.36 4.59
CA ASP A 58 8.61 8.93 5.90
C ASP A 58 7.80 7.82 6.55
N SER A 59 6.98 7.13 5.79
CA SER A 59 6.17 6.01 6.30
C SER A 59 6.92 4.69 6.22
N ASN A 60 6.31 3.64 6.77
CA ASN A 60 6.79 2.27 6.64
C ASN A 60 6.14 1.52 5.47
N THR A 61 5.30 2.19 4.71
CA THR A 61 4.57 1.60 3.58
C THR A 61 5.33 1.90 2.29
N ILE A 62 5.47 0.90 1.41
CA ILE A 62 6.02 1.12 0.08
C ILE A 62 4.90 1.29 -0.93
N TRP A 63 5.20 1.96 -2.05
CA TRP A 63 4.19 2.23 -3.08
C TRP A 63 3.57 0.96 -3.66
N ALA A 64 4.34 -0.13 -3.70
CA ALA A 64 3.83 -1.42 -4.18
C ALA A 64 2.62 -1.90 -3.40
N GLU A 65 2.54 -1.59 -2.11
CA GLU A 65 1.41 -1.97 -1.27
C GLU A 65 0.15 -1.20 -1.67
N ILE A 66 0.29 0.06 -2.03
CA ILE A 66 -0.83 0.87 -2.52
C ILE A 66 -1.31 0.35 -3.87
N ARG A 67 -0.38 0.05 -4.77
CA ARG A 67 -0.74 -0.51 -6.07
C ARG A 67 -1.45 -1.85 -5.94
N PHE A 68 -0.94 -2.71 -5.07
CA PHE A 68 -1.55 -4.02 -4.79
C PHE A 68 -2.98 -3.86 -4.27
N ALA A 69 -3.19 -2.96 -3.31
CA ALA A 69 -4.51 -2.69 -2.76
C ALA A 69 -5.46 -2.18 -3.84
N ALA A 70 -5.01 -1.24 -4.66
CA ALA A 70 -5.83 -0.71 -5.75
C ALA A 70 -6.23 -1.80 -6.75
N HIS A 71 -5.32 -2.71 -7.05
CA HIS A 71 -5.57 -3.74 -8.05
C HIS A 71 -6.45 -4.88 -7.52
N TYR A 72 -6.22 -5.33 -6.29
CA TYR A 72 -6.81 -6.58 -5.79
C TYR A 72 -7.85 -6.41 -4.68
N GLU A 73 -7.95 -5.27 -4.02
CA GLU A 73 -8.69 -5.17 -2.77
C GLU A 73 -9.99 -4.36 -2.86
N GLN A 74 -10.59 -4.31 -4.04
CA GLN A 74 -11.92 -3.69 -4.27
C GLN A 74 -12.01 -2.25 -3.76
N VAL A 75 -11.06 -1.43 -4.17
CA VAL A 75 -11.06 -0.02 -3.83
C VAL A 75 -12.12 0.72 -4.65
N ILE A 76 -12.98 1.45 -3.97
CA ILE A 76 -14.02 2.26 -4.59
C ILE A 76 -13.67 3.74 -4.49
N HIS A 77 -13.16 4.16 -3.35
CA HIS A 77 -12.85 5.56 -3.05
C HIS A 77 -11.41 5.72 -2.60
N LEU A 78 -10.90 6.94 -2.73
CA LEU A 78 -9.53 7.26 -2.31
C LEU A 78 -9.29 6.97 -0.83
N ASP A 79 -10.30 7.18 0.02
CA ASP A 79 -10.17 6.87 1.44
C ASP A 79 -10.01 5.37 1.71
N ASP A 80 -10.46 4.50 0.81
CA ASP A 80 -10.20 3.07 0.95
C ASP A 80 -8.69 2.79 0.93
N LEU A 81 -7.94 3.47 0.08
CA LEU A 81 -6.49 3.32 0.03
C LEU A 81 -5.78 3.99 1.20
N LEU A 82 -6.18 5.21 1.53
CA LEU A 82 -5.42 6.05 2.46
C LEU A 82 -5.83 5.89 3.92
N LEU A 83 -7.04 5.42 4.19
CA LEU A 83 -7.53 5.29 5.56
C LEU A 83 -7.83 3.84 5.96
N ARG A 84 -8.25 3.00 5.03
CA ARG A 84 -8.63 1.62 5.33
C ARG A 84 -7.53 0.61 5.01
N ARG A 85 -6.96 0.67 3.82
CA ARG A 85 -5.96 -0.33 3.40
C ARG A 85 -4.56 0.01 3.89
N THR A 86 -4.28 1.29 4.02
CA THR A 86 -3.04 1.74 4.63
C THR A 86 -3.33 2.63 5.79
N ARG A 87 -2.70 3.33 6.42
CA ARG A 87 -3.03 4.36 7.39
C ARG A 87 -2.33 5.66 7.06
N LEU A 88 -1.91 5.76 5.80
CA LEU A 88 -1.12 6.90 5.37
C LEU A 88 -1.82 8.23 5.62
N GLY A 89 -3.15 8.25 5.42
CA GLY A 89 -3.94 9.45 5.66
C GLY A 89 -3.95 9.90 7.11
N LEU A 90 -3.71 8.98 8.05
CA LEU A 90 -3.67 9.30 9.48
C LEU A 90 -2.26 9.61 9.96
N ILE A 91 -1.24 9.08 9.29
CA ILE A 91 0.15 9.17 9.72
C ILE A 91 0.85 10.37 9.09
N LEU A 92 0.57 10.65 7.83
CA LEU A 92 1.29 11.67 7.07
C LEU A 92 0.56 13.02 7.09
N PRO A 93 1.27 14.13 6.94
CA PRO A 93 0.64 15.45 6.90
C PRO A 93 -0.39 15.58 5.79
N HIS A 94 -1.40 16.39 6.04
CA HIS A 94 -2.45 16.71 5.06
C HIS A 94 -3.18 15.48 4.53
N GLY A 95 -3.34 14.45 5.39
CA GLY A 95 -4.00 13.22 4.98
C GLY A 95 -3.28 12.49 3.87
N ALA A 96 -1.95 12.63 3.81
CA ALA A 96 -1.08 12.09 2.76
C ALA A 96 -1.23 12.78 1.40
N MET A 97 -1.98 13.87 1.29
CA MET A 97 -2.24 14.53 0.00
C MET A 97 -1.28 15.70 -0.24
N THR A 98 0.02 15.46 -0.05
CA THR A 98 1.05 16.41 -0.50
C THR A 98 1.27 16.27 -2.01
N PRO A 99 1.83 17.28 -2.69
CA PRO A 99 1.96 17.23 -4.15
C PRO A 99 2.68 16.00 -4.69
N LEU A 100 3.77 15.57 -4.04
CA LEU A 100 4.55 14.41 -4.48
C LEU A 100 3.75 13.13 -4.36
N ILE A 101 3.10 12.93 -3.21
CA ILE A 101 2.29 11.74 -2.96
C ILE A 101 1.09 11.73 -3.90
N SER A 102 0.42 12.87 -4.04
CA SER A 102 -0.76 13.01 -4.87
C SER A 102 -0.48 12.65 -6.33
N ALA A 103 0.68 13.07 -6.87
CA ALA A 103 1.03 12.79 -8.26
C ALA A 103 1.18 11.29 -8.52
N LYS A 104 1.90 10.58 -7.66
CA LYS A 104 2.09 9.15 -7.83
C LYS A 104 0.82 8.36 -7.52
N LEU A 105 0.07 8.79 -6.52
CA LEU A 105 -1.19 8.16 -6.17
C LEU A 105 -2.19 8.27 -7.33
N LYS A 106 -2.24 9.43 -7.99
CA LYS A 106 -3.06 9.64 -9.19
C LYS A 106 -2.67 8.66 -10.29
N GLN A 107 -1.38 8.51 -10.54
CA GLN A 107 -0.88 7.59 -11.55
C GLN A 107 -1.32 6.16 -11.25
N ILE A 108 -1.19 5.72 -10.02
CA ILE A 108 -1.60 4.37 -9.61
C ILE A 108 -3.10 4.18 -9.79
N CYS A 109 -3.91 5.13 -9.34
CA CYS A 109 -5.36 5.04 -9.48
C CYS A 109 -5.80 5.03 -10.94
N GLN A 110 -5.12 5.79 -11.79
CA GLN A 110 -5.41 5.77 -13.22
C GLN A 110 -5.05 4.43 -13.86
N GLN A 111 -3.91 3.88 -13.47
CA GLN A 111 -3.44 2.61 -14.04
C GLN A 111 -4.22 1.40 -13.52
N GLU A 112 -4.49 1.35 -12.22
CA GLU A 112 -5.09 0.17 -11.61
C GLU A 112 -6.61 0.23 -11.50
N LEU A 113 -7.19 1.41 -11.35
CA LEU A 113 -8.63 1.59 -11.20
C LEU A 113 -9.30 2.17 -12.42
N GLY A 114 -8.52 2.61 -13.40
CA GLY A 114 -9.08 3.22 -14.61
C GLY A 114 -9.71 4.57 -14.39
N TRP A 115 -9.34 5.26 -13.31
CA TRP A 115 -9.89 6.58 -13.04
C TRP A 115 -9.40 7.59 -14.06
N ASP A 116 -10.32 8.33 -14.69
CA ASP A 116 -9.95 9.44 -15.53
C ASP A 116 -9.67 10.69 -14.69
N GLU A 117 -9.31 11.78 -15.34
CA GLU A 117 -9.00 13.03 -14.65
C GLU A 117 -10.19 13.53 -13.82
N GLN A 118 -11.39 13.45 -14.37
CA GLN A 118 -12.59 13.90 -13.68
C GLN A 118 -12.86 13.06 -12.43
N LYS A 119 -12.75 11.74 -12.54
CA LYS A 119 -12.93 10.85 -11.39
C LYS A 119 -11.87 11.12 -10.33
N TRP A 120 -10.62 11.32 -10.73
CA TRP A 120 -9.55 11.66 -9.79
C TRP A 120 -9.88 12.93 -9.02
N GLN A 121 -10.28 14.00 -9.72
CA GLN A 121 -10.61 15.26 -9.07
C GLN A 121 -11.80 15.14 -8.12
N GLN A 122 -12.80 14.39 -8.50
CA GLN A 122 -13.95 14.12 -7.62
C GLN A 122 -13.51 13.40 -6.35
N GLU A 123 -12.64 12.41 -6.48
CA GLU A 123 -12.17 11.62 -5.35
C GLU A 123 -11.26 12.42 -4.43
N VAL A 124 -10.41 13.28 -4.98
CA VAL A 124 -9.56 14.17 -4.17
C VAL A 124 -10.43 15.12 -3.36
N THR A 125 -11.42 15.75 -4.00
CA THR A 125 -12.32 16.67 -3.32
C THR A 125 -13.10 15.95 -2.21
N ARG A 126 -13.64 14.78 -2.52
CA ARG A 126 -14.36 13.97 -1.54
C ARG A 126 -13.47 13.58 -0.37
N TYR A 127 -12.25 13.14 -0.64
CA TYR A 127 -11.31 12.73 0.40
C TYR A 127 -10.89 13.90 1.29
N GLN A 128 -10.56 15.03 0.68
CA GLN A 128 -10.16 16.21 1.43
C GLN A 128 -11.29 16.70 2.36
N ASP A 129 -12.51 16.68 1.86
CA ASP A 129 -13.68 17.05 2.67
C ASP A 129 -13.89 16.07 3.84
N LEU A 130 -13.78 14.78 3.57
CA LEU A 130 -13.88 13.73 4.58
C LEU A 130 -12.80 13.90 5.65
N TRP A 131 -11.55 14.09 5.20
CA TRP A 131 -10.41 14.21 6.10
C TRP A 131 -10.53 15.45 6.97
N GLN A 132 -10.92 16.60 6.40
CA GLN A 132 -11.16 17.83 7.13
C GLN A 132 -12.22 17.65 8.22
N ARG A 133 -13.29 16.96 7.88
CA ARG A 133 -14.43 16.80 8.77
C ARG A 133 -14.14 15.89 9.96
N TYR A 134 -13.43 14.80 9.74
CA TYR A 134 -13.29 13.75 10.75
C TYR A 134 -11.90 13.61 11.36
N TYR A 135 -10.87 14.06 10.68
CA TYR A 135 -9.49 13.81 11.10
C TYR A 135 -8.66 15.06 11.30
N HIS A 136 -9.07 16.18 10.72
CA HIS A 136 -8.36 17.42 10.91
C HIS A 136 -8.74 18.04 12.25
N LEU A 137 -7.75 18.28 13.11
CA LEU A 137 -8.00 18.92 14.39
C LEU A 137 -8.34 20.40 14.16
N PRO A 138 -9.41 20.90 14.77
CA PRO A 138 -9.74 22.32 14.63
C PRO A 138 -8.60 23.17 15.19
N ALA A 139 -8.36 24.30 14.56
CA ALA A 139 -7.40 25.27 15.08
C ALA A 139 -7.87 25.73 16.46
N ALA A 140 -6.97 25.64 17.41
CA ALA A 140 -7.29 26.01 18.79
C ALA A 140 -7.56 27.53 18.93
#